data_b868a5fadf175d769e7f5f3c50698116
#
_entry.id   b868a5fadf175d769e7f5f3c50698116
#
_cell.length_a   1.000
_cell.length_b   1.000
_cell.length_c   1.000
_cell.angle_alpha   90.00
_cell.angle_beta   90.00
_cell.angle_gamma   90.00
#
_symmetry.space_group_name_H-M   'P 1'
#
loop_
_entity.id
_entity.type
_entity.pdbx_description
1 polymer ?
#
loop_
_entity_poly.entity_id
_entity_poly.type
_entity_poly.pdbx_seq_one_letter_code
_entity_poly.pdbx_strand_id
1 'polypeptide(L)'
;MKIAQKAHKGQTDKFGAPYLGHVMRVMNYGKTYDEKMVGVLHDVIEDCPDITLEDLLEEGFPNDIVFAIECLTKNPADHDYTEFVHQTEKSPLAVAVKLNDLRDNMDLRRFNHLITDRDMKRLNKYLKAYLYLKEKY
;
A
#
# COMPACT_ATOMS: atom_id res chain seq x y z
N MET A 1 -10.96 1.22 9.69
CA MET A 1 -11.58 -0.04 9.20
C MET A 1 -12.84 0.22 8.35
N LYS A 2 -13.82 0.96 8.82
CA LYS A 2 -15.07 1.21 8.06
C LYS A 2 -14.82 1.84 6.68
N ILE A 3 -13.91 2.81 6.60
CA ILE A 3 -13.56 3.47 5.32
C ILE A 3 -12.95 2.46 4.36
N ALA A 4 -12.01 1.61 4.83
CA ALA A 4 -11.39 0.59 4.01
C ALA A 4 -12.39 -0.47 3.55
N GLN A 5 -13.30 -0.89 4.42
CA GLN A 5 -14.37 -1.83 4.05
C GLN A 5 -15.27 -1.26 2.94
N LYS A 6 -15.63 0.02 3.04
CA LYS A 6 -16.43 0.69 2.02
C LYS A 6 -15.65 0.85 0.72
N ALA A 7 -14.39 1.30 0.79
CA ALA A 7 -13.57 1.57 -0.37
C ALA A 7 -13.25 0.31 -1.18
N HIS A 8 -13.01 -0.81 -0.51
CA HIS A 8 -12.61 -2.07 -1.15
C HIS A 8 -13.75 -3.08 -1.29
N LYS A 9 -14.99 -2.63 -1.08
CA LYS A 9 -16.15 -3.52 -1.19
C LYS A 9 -16.25 -4.11 -2.59
N GLY A 10 -16.27 -5.44 -2.66
CA GLY A 10 -16.36 -6.16 -3.94
C GLY A 10 -15.08 -6.21 -4.76
N GLN A 11 -14.02 -5.50 -4.32
CA GLN A 11 -12.73 -5.55 -4.98
C GLN A 11 -12.00 -6.85 -4.66
N THR A 12 -11.42 -7.48 -5.67
CA THR A 12 -10.57 -8.67 -5.53
C THR A 12 -9.14 -8.37 -5.94
N ASP A 13 -8.19 -9.11 -5.38
CA ASP A 13 -6.81 -9.08 -5.83
C ASP A 13 -6.63 -9.91 -7.11
N LYS A 14 -5.40 -9.95 -7.62
CA LYS A 14 -5.08 -10.70 -8.84
C LYS A 14 -5.24 -12.22 -8.71
N PHE A 15 -5.45 -12.73 -7.50
CA PHE A 15 -5.68 -14.15 -7.23
C PHE A 15 -7.16 -14.46 -6.97
N GLY A 16 -8.05 -13.47 -7.11
CA GLY A 16 -9.48 -13.61 -6.88
C GLY A 16 -9.91 -13.54 -5.41
N ALA A 17 -8.99 -13.29 -4.49
CA ALA A 17 -9.31 -13.12 -3.07
C ALA A 17 -9.80 -11.70 -2.78
N PRO A 18 -10.64 -11.49 -1.73
CA PRO A 18 -11.05 -10.14 -1.36
C PRO A 18 -9.86 -9.22 -1.09
N TYR A 19 -9.84 -8.05 -1.71
CA TYR A 19 -8.75 -7.08 -1.57
C TYR A 19 -8.59 -6.58 -0.13
N LEU A 20 -9.67 -6.55 0.63
CA LEU A 20 -9.63 -6.19 2.04
C LEU A 20 -8.64 -7.06 2.83
N GLY A 21 -8.44 -8.33 2.44
CA GLY A 21 -7.45 -9.21 3.06
C GLY A 21 -6.04 -8.65 3.00
N HIS A 22 -5.65 -8.10 1.85
CA HIS A 22 -4.35 -7.45 1.67
C HIS A 22 -4.17 -6.26 2.62
N VAL A 23 -5.13 -5.33 2.64
CA VAL A 23 -4.98 -4.13 3.48
C VAL A 23 -5.03 -4.46 4.97
N MET A 24 -5.76 -5.51 5.36
CA MET A 24 -5.77 -6.00 6.74
C MET A 24 -4.43 -6.62 7.14
N ARG A 25 -3.78 -7.38 6.25
CA ARG A 25 -2.46 -7.93 6.54
C ARG A 25 -1.41 -6.83 6.66
N VAL A 26 -1.44 -5.83 5.76
CA VAL A 26 -0.54 -4.67 5.84
C VAL A 26 -0.76 -3.93 7.16
N MET A 27 -2.01 -3.72 7.58
CA MET A 27 -2.32 -3.16 8.89
C MET A 27 -1.70 -3.98 10.02
N ASN A 28 -1.85 -5.31 9.98
CA ASN A 28 -1.36 -6.19 11.05
C ASN A 28 0.16 -6.25 11.13
N TYR A 29 0.88 -6.01 10.04
CA TYR A 29 2.34 -5.91 10.05
C TYR A 29 2.84 -4.63 10.71
N GLY A 30 2.01 -3.61 10.84
CA GLY A 30 2.37 -2.35 11.49
C GLY A 30 2.71 -2.56 12.97
N LYS A 31 3.77 -1.88 13.43
CA LYS A 31 4.26 -1.97 14.82
C LYS A 31 3.63 -0.92 15.71
N THR A 32 3.23 0.22 15.16
CA THR A 32 2.61 1.32 15.89
C THR A 32 1.16 1.49 15.44
N TYR A 33 0.38 2.21 16.24
CA TYR A 33 -1.00 2.53 15.88
C TYR A 33 -1.07 3.33 14.57
N ASP A 34 -0.15 4.28 14.40
CA ASP A 34 -0.08 5.10 13.17
C ASP A 34 0.23 4.25 11.94
N GLU A 35 1.19 3.31 12.05
CA GLU A 35 1.49 2.37 10.96
C GLU A 35 0.29 1.52 10.59
N LYS A 36 -0.48 1.06 11.59
CA LYS A 36 -1.69 0.28 11.36
C LYS A 36 -2.76 1.11 10.66
N MET A 37 -2.94 2.34 11.10
CA MET A 37 -3.92 3.26 10.52
C MET A 37 -3.60 3.57 9.05
N VAL A 38 -2.35 3.91 8.76
CA VAL A 38 -1.90 4.15 7.38
C VAL A 38 -1.96 2.84 6.57
N GLY A 39 -1.59 1.72 7.17
CA GLY A 39 -1.62 0.41 6.51
C GLY A 39 -3.01 0.02 6.00
N VAL A 40 -4.04 0.21 6.80
CA VAL A 40 -5.41 -0.13 6.39
C VAL A 40 -5.98 0.85 5.37
N LEU A 41 -5.45 2.07 5.28
CA LEU A 41 -5.94 3.12 4.39
C LEU A 41 -5.05 3.37 3.17
N HIS A 42 -3.92 2.69 3.06
CA HIS A 42 -2.89 3.07 2.07
C HIS A 42 -3.34 3.02 0.61
N ASP A 43 -4.31 2.18 0.27
CA ASP A 43 -4.82 2.03 -1.09
C ASP A 43 -6.20 2.68 -1.32
N VAL A 44 -6.78 3.30 -0.28
CA VAL A 44 -8.15 3.82 -0.35
C VAL A 44 -8.30 4.92 -1.42
N ILE A 45 -7.36 5.85 -1.46
CA ILE A 45 -7.43 6.99 -2.41
C ILE A 45 -7.23 6.51 -3.85
N GLU A 46 -6.28 5.60 -4.06
CA GLU A 46 -5.97 5.08 -5.39
C GLU A 46 -7.12 4.21 -5.94
N ASP A 47 -7.72 3.39 -5.10
CA ASP A 47 -8.70 2.38 -5.50
C ASP A 47 -10.15 2.85 -5.43
N CYS A 48 -10.44 3.93 -4.71
CA CYS A 48 -11.79 4.46 -4.56
C CYS A 48 -11.86 5.95 -4.94
N PRO A 49 -12.28 6.26 -6.17
CA PRO A 49 -12.35 7.67 -6.64
C PRO A 49 -13.30 8.55 -5.83
N ASP A 50 -14.25 7.95 -5.12
CA ASP A 50 -15.23 8.68 -4.31
C ASP A 50 -14.67 9.18 -2.97
N ILE A 51 -13.47 8.75 -2.59
CA ILE A 51 -12.81 9.16 -1.34
C ILE A 51 -11.56 9.96 -1.68
N THR A 52 -11.48 11.18 -1.14
CA THR A 52 -10.36 12.10 -1.36
C THR A 52 -9.53 12.25 -0.07
N LEU A 53 -8.32 12.82 -0.22
CA LEU A 53 -7.49 13.16 0.95
C LEU A 53 -8.21 14.17 1.87
N GLU A 54 -8.95 15.11 1.30
CA GLU A 54 -9.74 16.09 2.04
C GLU A 54 -10.83 15.41 2.87
N ASP A 55 -11.45 14.35 2.33
CA ASP A 55 -12.45 13.59 3.07
C ASP A 55 -11.83 12.94 4.32
N LEU A 56 -10.59 12.44 4.22
CA LEU A 56 -9.89 11.89 5.37
C LEU A 56 -9.58 12.94 6.43
N LEU A 57 -9.19 14.16 6.01
CA LEU A 57 -8.99 15.28 6.94
C LEU A 57 -10.29 15.66 7.64
N GLU A 58 -11.40 15.70 6.92
CA GLU A 58 -12.72 16.01 7.47
C GLU A 58 -13.20 14.94 8.46
N GLU A 59 -12.82 13.67 8.25
CA GLU A 59 -13.11 12.58 9.19
C GLU A 59 -12.29 12.68 10.48
N GLY A 60 -11.31 13.57 10.54
CA GLY A 60 -10.52 13.84 11.74
C GLY A 60 -9.16 13.13 11.78
N PHE A 61 -8.71 12.53 10.68
CA PHE A 61 -7.35 11.95 10.63
C PHE A 61 -6.30 13.05 10.74
N PRO A 62 -5.23 12.85 11.54
CA PRO A 62 -4.13 13.83 11.65
C PRO A 62 -3.45 14.09 10.30
N ASN A 63 -2.88 15.29 10.14
CA ASN A 63 -2.20 15.70 8.92
C ASN A 63 -1.06 14.78 8.51
N ASP A 64 -0.28 14.28 9.46
CA ASP A 64 0.84 13.36 9.18
C ASP A 64 0.36 12.00 8.68
N ILE A 65 -0.78 11.52 9.16
CA ILE A 65 -1.41 10.29 8.68
C ILE A 65 -1.88 10.47 7.23
N VAL A 66 -2.58 11.55 6.94
CA VAL A 66 -3.08 11.85 5.59
C VAL A 66 -1.92 12.07 4.62
N PHE A 67 -0.87 12.77 5.05
CA PHE A 67 0.34 12.97 4.25
C PHE A 67 1.03 11.63 3.91
N ALA A 68 1.11 10.72 4.87
CA ALA A 68 1.67 9.40 4.61
C ALA A 68 0.85 8.62 3.56
N ILE A 69 -0.46 8.70 3.65
CA ILE A 69 -1.36 8.08 2.65
C ILE A 69 -1.15 8.70 1.27
N GLU A 70 -1.00 10.03 1.20
CA GLU A 70 -0.69 10.73 -0.05
C GLU A 70 0.62 10.23 -0.66
N CYS A 71 1.66 10.07 0.16
CA CYS A 71 2.96 9.54 -0.29
C CYS A 71 2.86 8.10 -0.81
N LEU A 72 1.86 7.33 -0.35
CA LEU A 72 1.61 5.95 -0.77
C LEU A 72 0.62 5.85 -1.95
N THR A 73 0.06 6.96 -2.38
CA THR A 73 -0.88 7.02 -3.50
C THR A 73 -0.12 7.32 -4.78
N LYS A 74 -0.18 6.41 -5.76
CA LYS A 74 0.52 6.59 -7.02
C LYS A 74 -0.09 7.76 -7.79
N ASN A 75 0.76 8.72 -8.15
CA ASN A 75 0.36 9.82 -9.02
C ASN A 75 0.24 9.31 -10.46
N PRO A 76 -0.87 9.57 -11.19
CA PRO A 76 -0.98 9.18 -12.60
C PRO A 76 0.13 9.72 -13.50
N ALA A 77 0.80 10.81 -13.10
CA ALA A 77 1.93 11.38 -13.82
C ALA A 77 3.24 10.59 -13.59
N ASP A 78 3.29 9.72 -12.57
CA ASP A 78 4.46 8.89 -12.31
C ASP A 78 4.47 7.71 -13.28
N HIS A 79 5.33 7.77 -14.27
CA HIS A 79 5.46 6.73 -15.27
C HIS A 79 6.39 5.60 -14.82
N ASP A 80 7.16 5.81 -13.74
CA ASP A 80 8.17 4.89 -13.24
C ASP A 80 7.89 4.49 -11.79
N TYR A 81 7.96 3.19 -11.53
CA TYR A 81 7.82 2.65 -10.18
C TYR A 81 8.90 3.17 -9.23
N THR A 82 10.11 3.44 -9.75
CA THR A 82 11.20 4.04 -8.97
C THR A 82 10.83 5.42 -8.45
N GLU A 83 10.20 6.25 -9.28
CA GLU A 83 9.73 7.58 -8.85
C GLU A 83 8.67 7.47 -7.76
N PHE A 84 7.77 6.50 -7.88
CA PHE A 84 6.77 6.21 -6.86
C PHE A 84 7.43 5.83 -5.53
N VAL A 85 8.44 4.97 -5.56
CA VAL A 85 9.20 4.58 -4.36
C VAL A 85 9.86 5.78 -3.71
N HIS A 86 10.47 6.68 -4.52
CA HIS A 86 11.07 7.92 -4.01
C HIS A 86 10.03 8.85 -3.38
N GLN A 87 8.81 8.88 -3.89
CA GLN A 87 7.73 9.65 -3.28
C GLN A 87 7.42 9.18 -1.85
N THR A 88 7.48 7.88 -1.59
CA THR A 88 7.22 7.34 -0.25
C THR A 88 8.26 7.82 0.77
N GLU A 89 9.49 8.10 0.33
CA GLU A 89 10.57 8.54 1.21
C GLU A 89 10.35 9.91 1.83
N LYS A 90 9.36 10.67 1.36
CA LYS A 90 8.99 11.97 1.95
C LYS A 90 8.35 11.83 3.34
N SER A 91 7.89 10.63 3.70
CA SER A 91 7.28 10.34 4.98
C SER A 91 7.89 9.06 5.57
N PRO A 92 8.55 9.13 6.76
CA PRO A 92 9.04 7.92 7.42
C PRO A 92 7.95 6.90 7.70
N LEU A 93 6.75 7.37 8.01
CA LEU A 93 5.58 6.52 8.23
C LEU A 93 5.17 5.80 6.94
N ALA A 94 5.19 6.51 5.80
CA ALA A 94 4.92 5.90 4.50
C ALA A 94 5.96 4.83 4.14
N VAL A 95 7.23 5.04 4.45
CA VAL A 95 8.29 4.05 4.24
C VAL A 95 7.99 2.76 5.02
N ALA A 96 7.67 2.89 6.31
CA ALA A 96 7.35 1.74 7.16
C ALA A 96 6.19 0.93 6.58
N VAL A 97 5.13 1.60 6.16
CA VAL A 97 3.94 0.96 5.58
C VAL A 97 4.25 0.38 4.19
N LYS A 98 5.06 1.07 3.37
CA LYS A 98 5.46 0.55 2.05
C LYS A 98 6.25 -0.76 2.18
N LEU A 99 7.11 -0.88 3.17
CA LEU A 99 7.81 -2.14 3.44
C LEU A 99 6.81 -3.27 3.76
N ASN A 100 5.77 -2.98 4.53
CA ASN A 100 4.73 -3.95 4.85
C ASN A 100 3.87 -4.32 3.63
N ASP A 101 3.54 -3.35 2.79
CA ASP A 101 2.84 -3.54 1.52
C ASP A 101 3.65 -4.43 0.58
N LEU A 102 4.92 -4.13 0.40
CA LEU A 102 5.82 -4.93 -0.43
C LEU A 102 5.96 -6.36 0.11
N ARG A 103 6.07 -6.51 1.44
CA ARG A 103 6.13 -7.84 2.08
C ARG A 103 4.92 -8.69 1.70
N ASP A 104 3.71 -8.12 1.79
CA ASP A 104 2.50 -8.87 1.43
C ASP A 104 2.44 -9.17 -0.07
N ASN A 105 2.84 -8.21 -0.92
CA ASN A 105 2.85 -8.37 -2.36
C ASN A 105 3.90 -9.37 -2.87
N MET A 106 4.92 -9.68 -2.06
CA MET A 106 5.93 -10.69 -2.36
C MET A 106 5.68 -12.02 -1.67
N ASP A 107 4.58 -12.18 -0.95
CA ASP A 107 4.26 -13.43 -0.26
C ASP A 107 3.79 -14.49 -1.26
N LEU A 108 4.66 -15.45 -1.55
CA LEU A 108 4.39 -16.50 -2.52
C LEU A 108 3.22 -17.39 -2.12
N ARG A 109 2.89 -17.46 -0.83
CA ARG A 109 1.76 -18.26 -0.33
C ARG A 109 0.40 -17.74 -0.80
N ARG A 110 0.32 -16.50 -1.28
CA ARG A 110 -0.89 -15.93 -1.86
C ARG A 110 -1.17 -16.43 -3.27
N PHE A 111 -0.14 -16.97 -3.95
CA PHE A 111 -0.27 -17.44 -5.33
C PHE A 111 -1.10 -18.73 -5.37
N ASN A 112 -2.03 -18.79 -6.31
CA ASN A 112 -2.87 -19.96 -6.58
C ASN A 112 -2.49 -20.64 -7.91
N HIS A 113 -1.33 -20.29 -8.46
CA HIS A 113 -0.77 -20.84 -9.69
C HIS A 113 0.76 -20.79 -9.61
N LEU A 114 1.44 -21.54 -10.48
CA LEU A 114 2.91 -21.50 -10.58
C LEU A 114 3.37 -20.12 -11.07
N ILE A 115 4.56 -19.71 -10.62
CA ILE A 115 5.11 -18.40 -10.95
C ILE A 115 5.41 -18.33 -12.46
N THR A 116 4.82 -17.36 -13.14
CA THR A 116 5.04 -17.07 -14.55
C THR A 116 6.19 -16.07 -14.71
N ASP A 117 6.66 -15.88 -15.97
CA ASP A 117 7.67 -14.85 -16.26
C ASP A 117 7.18 -13.45 -15.91
N ARG A 118 5.89 -13.18 -16.12
CA ARG A 118 5.25 -11.91 -15.76
C ARG A 118 5.23 -11.69 -14.25
N ASP A 119 4.92 -12.73 -13.48
CA ASP A 119 4.98 -12.70 -12.03
C ASP A 119 6.41 -12.43 -11.55
N MET A 120 7.40 -13.07 -12.17
CA MET A 120 8.81 -12.91 -11.81
C MET A 120 9.28 -11.47 -12.01
N LYS A 121 8.92 -10.84 -13.10
CA LYS A 121 9.24 -9.41 -13.36
C LYS A 121 8.66 -8.51 -12.29
N ARG A 122 7.40 -8.75 -11.91
CA ARG A 122 6.72 -7.98 -10.87
C ARG A 122 7.36 -8.20 -9.50
N LEU A 123 7.65 -9.46 -9.15
CA LEU A 123 8.30 -9.80 -7.88
C LEU A 123 9.69 -9.16 -7.78
N ASN A 124 10.48 -9.18 -8.87
CA ASN A 124 11.78 -8.52 -8.90
C ASN A 124 11.67 -7.00 -8.73
N LYS A 125 10.65 -6.38 -9.31
CA LYS A 125 10.38 -4.95 -9.12
C LYS A 125 10.10 -4.63 -7.64
N TYR A 126 9.26 -5.43 -6.99
CA TYR A 126 8.95 -5.28 -5.57
C TYR A 126 10.17 -5.54 -4.69
N LEU A 127 10.92 -6.59 -4.98
CA LEU A 127 12.11 -6.94 -4.20
C LEU A 127 13.17 -5.84 -4.28
N LYS A 128 13.39 -5.28 -5.47
CA LYS A 128 14.31 -4.15 -5.66
C LYS A 128 13.93 -2.96 -4.78
N ALA A 129 12.65 -2.60 -4.78
CA ALA A 129 12.13 -1.51 -3.94
C ALA A 129 12.28 -1.83 -2.45
N TYR A 130 11.95 -3.06 -2.05
CA TYR A 130 12.07 -3.51 -0.66
C TYR A 130 13.51 -3.42 -0.16
N LEU A 131 14.45 -3.96 -0.91
CA LEU A 131 15.87 -3.94 -0.55
C LEU A 131 16.40 -2.50 -0.47
N TYR A 132 16.03 -1.66 -1.43
CA TYR A 132 16.41 -0.25 -1.42
C TYR A 132 15.93 0.47 -0.15
N LEU A 133 14.65 0.36 0.17
CA LEU A 133 14.08 1.04 1.34
C LEU A 133 14.62 0.46 2.65
N LYS A 134 14.76 -0.86 2.75
CA LYS A 134 15.23 -1.53 3.96
C LYS A 134 16.69 -1.23 4.26
N GLU A 135 17.54 -1.11 3.24
CA GLU A 135 18.95 -0.77 3.41
C GLU A 135 19.13 0.69 3.84
N LYS A 136 18.29 1.58 3.32
CA LYS A 136 18.39 3.01 3.60
C LYS A 136 17.78 3.40 4.95
N TYR A 137 16.76 2.70 5.39
CA TYR A 137 15.99 2.98 6.60
C TYR A 137 15.95 1.76 7.50
#